data_17c6e9e7f53a6c0aabdd02b1798adc7c
#
_entry.id   17c6e9e7f53a6c0aabdd02b1798adc7c
#
_cell.length_a   1.000
_cell.length_b   1.000
_cell.length_c   1.000
_cell.angle_alpha   90.00
_cell.angle_beta   90.00
_cell.angle_gamma   90.00
#
_symmetry.space_group_name_H-M   'P 1'
#
loop_
_entity.id
_entity.type
_entity.pdbx_description
1 polymer ?
#
loop_
_entity_poly.entity_id
_entity_poly.type
_entity_poly.pdbx_seq_one_letter_code
_entity_poly.pdbx_strand_id
1 'polypeptide(L)'
;MKIALVTGASRGIGLAVADALRATGMHVVRLARSLRNRSSERMTDIACDVTKPMDVKAAVDQVIGELGVPDIVVNNAGIFLIKPLAETTYDDFTITLATNLTAPFLIARALVPGMVLRGSGHLVTVGSISDYIGFPGSTAYAASKFGLRGMHEVIRAETARSGVRTTLVSPGPVDTDIWDAIDPDSKPGFTKRKDMMRADDVARAVVYAVTQPEHVAVTEIRLLPTVYSPRG
;
A
#
# COMPACT_ATOMS: atom_id res chain seq x y z
N MET A 1 18.01 -8.77 12.35
CA MET A 1 17.21 -7.52 12.24
C MET A 1 16.16 -7.76 11.17
N LYS A 2 14.88 -7.46 11.43
CA LYS A 2 13.80 -7.62 10.43
C LYS A 2 13.91 -6.56 9.34
N ILE A 3 13.57 -6.94 8.10
CA ILE A 3 13.59 -6.09 6.92
C ILE A 3 12.16 -5.84 6.46
N ALA A 4 11.80 -4.58 6.27
CA ALA A 4 10.52 -4.18 5.73
C ALA A 4 10.70 -3.43 4.40
N LEU A 5 9.94 -3.80 3.37
CA LEU A 5 9.90 -3.09 2.09
C LEU A 5 8.57 -2.35 1.97
N VAL A 6 8.61 -1.06 1.65
CA VAL A 6 7.42 -0.20 1.53
C VAL A 6 7.41 0.48 0.16
N THR A 7 6.35 0.25 -0.63
CA THR A 7 6.18 0.92 -1.92
C THR A 7 5.44 2.26 -1.78
N GLY A 8 5.77 3.25 -2.63
CA GLY A 8 5.18 4.58 -2.54
C GLY A 8 5.58 5.35 -1.29
N ALA A 9 6.80 5.08 -0.77
CA ALA A 9 7.26 5.55 0.53
C ALA A 9 7.96 6.90 0.51
N SER A 10 7.78 7.73 -0.54
CA SER A 10 8.36 9.08 -0.59
C SER A 10 7.52 10.13 0.12
N ARG A 11 6.24 9.88 0.37
CA ARG A 11 5.29 10.81 1.01
C ARG A 11 4.06 10.09 1.56
N GLY A 12 3.20 10.84 2.25
CA GLY A 12 1.89 10.37 2.70
C GLY A 12 1.95 9.13 3.59
N ILE A 13 1.00 8.22 3.40
CA ILE A 13 0.88 6.98 4.18
C ILE A 13 2.17 6.14 4.10
N GLY A 14 2.73 5.98 2.89
CA GLY A 14 3.92 5.15 2.71
C GLY A 14 5.15 5.66 3.48
N LEU A 15 5.35 6.98 3.52
CA LEU A 15 6.42 7.59 4.32
C LEU A 15 6.17 7.37 5.81
N ALA A 16 4.96 7.66 6.29
CA ALA A 16 4.59 7.47 7.70
C ALA A 16 4.76 5.99 8.14
N VAL A 17 4.36 5.04 7.29
CA VAL A 17 4.56 3.60 7.53
C VAL A 17 6.05 3.25 7.59
N ALA A 18 6.85 3.75 6.65
CA ALA A 18 8.29 3.50 6.61
C ALA A 18 8.98 4.02 7.87
N ASP A 19 8.66 5.25 8.30
CA ASP A 19 9.23 5.85 9.50
C ASP A 19 8.79 5.12 10.78
N ALA A 20 7.52 4.74 10.87
CA ALA A 20 6.99 3.99 12.00
C ALA A 20 7.63 2.60 12.11
N LEU A 21 7.81 1.87 11.01
CA LEU A 21 8.50 0.57 11.00
C LEU A 21 9.98 0.72 11.38
N ARG A 22 10.66 1.74 10.87
CA ARG A 22 12.04 2.04 11.27
C ARG A 22 12.18 2.34 12.76
N ALA A 23 11.22 3.05 13.35
CA ALA A 23 11.19 3.34 14.78
C ALA A 23 11.06 2.08 15.65
N THR A 24 10.50 0.96 15.11
CA THR A 24 10.51 -0.34 15.80
C THR A 24 11.85 -1.09 15.72
N GLY A 25 12.88 -0.50 15.10
CA GLY A 25 14.21 -1.09 14.96
C GLY A 25 14.40 -1.93 13.68
N MET A 26 13.45 -1.93 12.74
CA MET A 26 13.58 -2.63 11.47
C MET A 26 14.49 -1.88 10.49
N HIS A 27 15.10 -2.61 9.56
CA HIS A 27 15.68 -2.02 8.36
C HIS A 27 14.56 -1.80 7.34
N VAL A 28 14.39 -0.57 6.86
CA VAL A 28 13.31 -0.24 5.93
C VAL A 28 13.86 0.07 4.54
N VAL A 29 13.37 -0.67 3.55
CA VAL A 29 13.58 -0.37 2.12
C VAL A 29 12.40 0.43 1.62
N ARG A 30 12.65 1.63 1.10
CA ARG A 30 11.62 2.48 0.50
C ARG A 30 11.73 2.46 -1.01
N LEU A 31 10.63 2.15 -1.70
CA LEU A 31 10.55 2.21 -3.16
C LEU A 31 9.63 3.36 -3.58
N ALA A 32 10.13 4.29 -4.38
CA ALA A 32 9.32 5.31 -5.05
C ALA A 32 10.08 5.97 -6.21
N ARG A 33 9.37 6.54 -7.18
CA ARG A 33 9.96 7.21 -8.36
C ARG A 33 10.81 8.44 -8.00
N SER A 34 10.43 9.18 -6.97
CA SER A 34 11.08 10.43 -6.56
C SER A 34 12.24 10.26 -5.59
N LEU A 35 12.51 9.04 -5.14
CA LEU A 35 13.65 8.75 -4.29
C LEU A 35 14.94 8.72 -5.11
N ARG A 36 16.07 8.96 -4.44
CA ARG A 36 17.40 8.73 -4.99
C ARG A 36 17.98 7.51 -4.29
N ASN A 37 18.68 6.66 -5.05
CA ASN A 37 19.33 5.48 -4.49
C ASN A 37 20.31 5.91 -3.39
N ARG A 38 20.02 5.47 -2.18
CA ARG A 38 20.80 5.80 -1.00
C ARG A 38 20.62 4.72 0.05
N SER A 39 21.70 4.34 0.72
CA SER A 39 21.65 3.48 1.89
C SER A 39 22.21 4.22 3.11
N SER A 40 21.61 4.00 4.25
CA SER A 40 22.04 4.49 5.55
C SER A 40 21.74 3.44 6.62
N GLU A 41 22.12 3.71 7.87
CA GLU A 41 21.78 2.81 8.96
C GLU A 41 20.25 2.61 9.04
N ARG A 42 19.81 1.37 8.87
CA ARG A 42 18.41 0.95 8.91
C ARG A 42 17.47 1.56 7.86
N MET A 43 18.01 2.12 6.76
CA MET A 43 17.17 2.59 5.66
C MET A 43 17.89 2.50 4.32
N THR A 44 17.21 1.95 3.31
CA THR A 44 17.65 1.92 1.92
C THR A 44 16.56 2.53 1.05
N ASP A 45 16.92 3.56 0.28
CA ASP A 45 16.06 4.19 -0.71
C ASP A 45 16.40 3.68 -2.09
N ILE A 46 15.41 3.27 -2.86
CA ILE A 46 15.58 2.81 -4.23
C ILE A 46 14.58 3.56 -5.13
N ALA A 47 15.12 4.23 -6.15
CA ALA A 47 14.29 4.82 -7.20
C ALA A 47 13.65 3.70 -8.03
N CYS A 48 12.32 3.61 -8.03
CA CYS A 48 11.59 2.57 -8.72
C CYS A 48 10.23 3.08 -9.20
N ASP A 49 9.95 2.95 -10.48
CA ASP A 49 8.60 3.09 -11.02
C ASP A 49 7.90 1.72 -10.93
N VAL A 50 7.05 1.57 -9.93
CA VAL A 50 6.35 0.31 -9.66
C VAL A 50 5.39 -0.12 -10.79
N THR A 51 5.08 0.77 -11.74
CA THR A 51 4.27 0.43 -12.93
C THR A 51 5.09 -0.25 -14.03
N LYS A 52 6.43 -0.25 -13.91
CA LYS A 52 7.36 -0.85 -14.88
C LYS A 52 7.89 -2.19 -14.35
N PRO A 53 7.56 -3.32 -15.00
CA PRO A 53 8.00 -4.64 -14.55
C PRO A 53 9.53 -4.77 -14.41
N MET A 54 10.29 -4.14 -15.30
CA MET A 54 11.76 -4.19 -15.26
C MET A 54 12.34 -3.40 -14.08
N ASP A 55 11.76 -2.24 -13.73
CA ASP A 55 12.19 -1.46 -12.58
C ASP A 55 11.90 -2.23 -11.28
N VAL A 56 10.70 -2.85 -11.19
CA VAL A 56 10.33 -3.70 -10.05
C VAL A 56 11.30 -4.86 -9.92
N LYS A 57 11.59 -5.57 -11.04
CA LYS A 57 12.54 -6.67 -11.03
C LYS A 57 13.91 -6.23 -10.53
N ALA A 58 14.47 -5.16 -11.09
CA ALA A 58 15.79 -4.66 -10.71
C ALA A 58 15.84 -4.27 -9.22
N ALA A 59 14.80 -3.55 -8.72
CA ALA A 59 14.72 -3.17 -7.31
C ALA A 59 14.63 -4.39 -6.38
N VAL A 60 13.81 -5.39 -6.73
CA VAL A 60 13.67 -6.62 -5.94
C VAL A 60 14.94 -7.44 -5.96
N ASP A 61 15.59 -7.61 -7.12
CA ASP A 61 16.85 -8.34 -7.23
C ASP A 61 17.95 -7.68 -6.37
N GLN A 62 18.03 -6.34 -6.39
CA GLN A 62 18.95 -5.59 -5.52
C GLN A 62 18.66 -5.86 -4.03
N VAL A 63 17.39 -5.75 -3.61
CA VAL A 63 17.00 -5.96 -2.20
C VAL A 63 17.35 -7.39 -1.76
N ILE A 64 17.00 -8.39 -2.58
CA ILE A 64 17.29 -9.80 -2.25
C ILE A 64 18.80 -10.04 -2.18
N GLY A 65 19.57 -9.48 -3.13
CA GLY A 65 21.03 -9.66 -3.19
C GLY A 65 21.76 -8.99 -2.01
N GLU A 66 21.31 -7.81 -1.58
CA GLU A 66 21.98 -7.05 -0.51
C GLU A 66 21.48 -7.41 0.91
N LEU A 67 20.18 -7.67 1.06
CA LEU A 67 19.51 -7.78 2.36
C LEU A 67 18.79 -9.11 2.57
N GLY A 68 18.57 -9.89 1.52
CA GLY A 68 17.73 -11.09 1.54
C GLY A 68 16.24 -10.78 1.30
N VAL A 69 15.40 -11.82 1.35
CA VAL A 69 13.95 -11.68 1.21
C VAL A 69 13.39 -10.88 2.39
N PRO A 70 12.67 -9.76 2.17
CA PRO A 70 12.10 -8.97 3.27
C PRO A 70 11.18 -9.79 4.17
N ASP A 71 11.15 -9.46 5.46
CA ASP A 71 10.23 -10.05 6.43
C ASP A 71 8.82 -9.48 6.31
N ILE A 72 8.74 -8.20 5.91
CA ILE A 72 7.49 -7.47 5.74
C ILE A 72 7.51 -6.78 4.38
N VAL A 73 6.43 -6.90 3.64
CA VAL A 73 6.19 -6.17 2.39
C VAL A 73 4.92 -5.36 2.54
N VAL A 74 5.00 -4.04 2.33
CA VAL A 74 3.85 -3.13 2.37
C VAL A 74 3.60 -2.59 0.96
N ASN A 75 2.58 -3.15 0.30
CA ASN A 75 2.03 -2.63 -0.94
C ASN A 75 1.16 -1.41 -0.64
N ASN A 76 1.76 -0.20 -0.77
CA ASN A 76 1.09 1.06 -0.49
C ASN A 76 1.04 2.00 -1.70
N ALA A 77 1.95 1.88 -2.66
CA ALA A 77 1.93 2.73 -3.84
C ALA A 77 0.55 2.79 -4.49
N GLY A 78 0.08 3.99 -4.79
CA GLY A 78 -1.23 4.18 -5.38
C GLY A 78 -1.45 5.61 -5.87
N ILE A 79 -2.42 5.76 -6.76
CA ILE A 79 -2.96 7.04 -7.23
C ILE A 79 -4.46 7.07 -6.99
N PHE A 80 -4.98 8.27 -6.87
CA PHE A 80 -6.40 8.53 -6.66
C PHE A 80 -6.93 9.42 -7.78
N LEU A 81 -7.88 8.91 -8.54
CA LEU A 81 -8.50 9.61 -9.64
C LEU A 81 -10.01 9.65 -9.44
N ILE A 82 -10.59 10.83 -9.55
CA ILE A 82 -12.03 11.05 -9.57
C ILE A 82 -12.38 11.80 -10.85
N LYS A 83 -13.09 11.13 -11.74
CA LYS A 83 -13.65 11.69 -12.97
C LYS A 83 -14.99 11.04 -13.29
N PRO A 84 -15.98 11.76 -13.82
CA PRO A 84 -17.19 11.17 -14.39
C PRO A 84 -16.83 10.06 -15.40
N LEU A 85 -17.66 9.01 -15.49
CA LEU A 85 -17.40 7.91 -16.41
C LEU A 85 -17.17 8.37 -17.86
N ALA A 86 -17.98 9.33 -18.33
CA ALA A 86 -17.87 9.86 -19.70
C ALA A 86 -16.58 10.65 -19.96
N GLU A 87 -15.88 11.11 -18.91
CA GLU A 87 -14.64 11.87 -19.00
C GLU A 87 -13.40 11.01 -18.68
N THR A 88 -13.61 9.81 -18.14
CA THR A 88 -12.53 8.87 -17.80
C THR A 88 -11.96 8.27 -19.08
N THR A 89 -10.73 8.64 -19.43
CA THR A 89 -10.07 8.12 -20.62
C THR A 89 -9.55 6.70 -20.41
N TYR A 90 -9.22 6.03 -21.53
CA TYR A 90 -8.53 4.73 -21.46
C TYR A 90 -7.20 4.82 -20.69
N ASP A 91 -6.45 5.90 -20.89
CA ASP A 91 -5.17 6.11 -20.20
C ASP A 91 -5.37 6.35 -18.70
N ASP A 92 -6.39 7.12 -18.29
CA ASP A 92 -6.76 7.28 -16.88
C ASP A 92 -7.08 5.93 -16.22
N PHE A 93 -7.82 5.09 -16.91
CA PHE A 93 -8.18 3.77 -16.42
C PHE A 93 -6.97 2.86 -16.32
N THR A 94 -6.17 2.77 -17.38
CA THR A 94 -5.01 1.86 -17.44
C THR A 94 -3.92 2.26 -16.45
N ILE A 95 -3.58 3.55 -16.31
CA ILE A 95 -2.56 3.98 -15.34
C ILE A 95 -3.02 3.75 -13.90
N THR A 96 -4.32 3.88 -13.64
CA THR A 96 -4.89 3.60 -12.32
C THR A 96 -4.78 2.11 -11.98
N LEU A 97 -5.14 1.22 -12.90
CA LEU A 97 -4.96 -0.22 -12.73
C LEU A 97 -3.49 -0.61 -12.63
N ALA A 98 -2.64 -0.05 -13.48
CA ALA A 98 -1.21 -0.33 -13.47
C ALA A 98 -0.59 0.00 -12.10
N THR A 99 -0.95 1.15 -11.53
CA THR A 99 -0.39 1.59 -10.25
C THR A 99 -1.02 0.88 -9.06
N ASN A 100 -2.35 0.79 -9.01
CA ASN A 100 -3.06 0.34 -7.81
C ASN A 100 -3.26 -1.18 -7.73
N LEU A 101 -3.15 -1.91 -8.85
CA LEU A 101 -3.42 -3.35 -8.92
C LEU A 101 -2.24 -4.12 -9.49
N THR A 102 -1.74 -3.75 -10.69
CA THR A 102 -0.65 -4.50 -11.33
C THR A 102 0.66 -4.37 -10.55
N ALA A 103 1.01 -3.19 -10.06
CA ALA A 103 2.23 -2.99 -9.28
C ALA A 103 2.26 -3.83 -7.98
N PRO A 104 1.21 -3.85 -7.13
CA PRO A 104 1.13 -4.77 -6.00
C PRO A 104 1.26 -6.25 -6.39
N PHE A 105 0.69 -6.66 -7.54
CA PHE A 105 0.86 -8.01 -8.07
C PHE A 105 2.33 -8.32 -8.38
N LEU A 106 3.03 -7.43 -9.07
CA LEU A 106 4.45 -7.63 -9.43
C LEU A 106 5.32 -7.78 -8.17
N ILE A 107 5.12 -6.93 -7.17
CA ILE A 107 5.85 -7.00 -5.89
C ILE A 107 5.52 -8.30 -5.14
N ALA A 108 4.24 -8.66 -5.02
CA ALA A 108 3.83 -9.89 -4.34
C ALA A 108 4.38 -11.13 -5.04
N ARG A 109 4.25 -11.20 -6.37
CA ARG A 109 4.78 -12.31 -7.20
C ARG A 109 6.29 -12.50 -7.02
N ALA A 110 7.03 -11.40 -6.86
CA ALA A 110 8.48 -11.45 -6.74
C ALA A 110 8.96 -11.84 -5.33
N LEU A 111 8.22 -11.50 -4.26
CA LEU A 111 8.68 -11.64 -2.88
C LEU A 111 7.97 -12.72 -2.07
N VAL A 112 6.66 -12.92 -2.29
CA VAL A 112 5.86 -13.89 -1.50
C VAL A 112 6.37 -15.32 -1.64
N PRO A 113 6.79 -15.84 -2.82
CA PRO A 113 7.35 -17.20 -2.92
C PRO A 113 8.58 -17.42 -2.02
N GLY A 114 9.46 -16.43 -1.91
CA GLY A 114 10.62 -16.48 -1.02
C GLY A 114 10.22 -16.50 0.47
N MET A 115 9.16 -15.79 0.85
CA MET A 115 8.59 -15.87 2.20
C MET A 115 8.01 -17.24 2.49
N VAL A 116 7.27 -17.81 1.53
CA VAL A 116 6.69 -19.18 1.65
C VAL A 116 7.78 -20.22 1.82
N LEU A 117 8.85 -20.15 1.00
CA LEU A 117 9.99 -21.05 1.10
C LEU A 117 10.69 -20.96 2.47
N ARG A 118 10.79 -19.75 3.02
CA ARG A 118 11.35 -19.50 4.36
C ARG A 118 10.42 -19.92 5.49
N GLY A 119 9.13 -20.12 5.22
CA GLY A 119 8.12 -20.44 6.23
C GLY A 119 7.73 -19.26 7.13
N SER A 120 8.02 -18.01 6.72
CA SER A 120 7.72 -16.81 7.50
C SER A 120 7.70 -15.57 6.62
N GLY A 121 6.85 -14.60 6.96
CA GLY A 121 6.73 -13.34 6.27
C GLY A 121 5.40 -12.63 6.54
N HIS A 122 5.28 -11.39 6.12
CA HIS A 122 4.03 -10.64 6.26
C HIS A 122 3.81 -9.73 5.05
N LEU A 123 2.78 -10.01 4.28
CA LEU A 123 2.31 -9.13 3.20
C LEU A 123 1.22 -8.21 3.72
N VAL A 124 1.47 -6.91 3.73
CA VAL A 124 0.48 -5.86 4.03
C VAL A 124 0.07 -5.19 2.73
N THR A 125 -1.22 -5.08 2.49
CA THR A 125 -1.78 -4.37 1.34
C THR A 125 -2.59 -3.17 1.83
N VAL A 126 -2.22 -1.97 1.39
CA VAL A 126 -3.01 -0.75 1.67
C VAL A 126 -4.09 -0.61 0.60
N GLY A 127 -5.28 -1.01 0.97
CA GLY A 127 -6.51 -0.90 0.18
C GLY A 127 -7.12 0.50 0.23
N SER A 128 -8.40 0.56 0.43
CA SER A 128 -9.21 1.78 0.63
C SER A 128 -10.61 1.36 1.03
N ILE A 129 -11.40 2.24 1.64
CA ILE A 129 -12.84 2.03 1.75
C ILE A 129 -13.49 1.76 0.39
N SER A 130 -12.86 2.20 -0.70
CA SER A 130 -13.29 1.95 -2.09
C SER A 130 -13.04 0.52 -2.56
N ASP A 131 -12.53 -0.37 -1.73
CA ASP A 131 -12.49 -1.81 -1.98
C ASP A 131 -13.78 -2.53 -1.54
N TYR A 132 -14.73 -1.77 -0.96
CA TYR A 132 -16.08 -2.20 -0.57
C TYR A 132 -17.19 -1.38 -1.20
N ILE A 133 -16.96 -0.08 -1.42
CA ILE A 133 -18.01 0.86 -1.84
C ILE A 133 -17.47 1.74 -2.97
N GLY A 134 -18.17 1.73 -4.11
CA GLY A 134 -17.94 2.71 -5.17
C GLY A 134 -18.71 4.00 -4.90
N PHE A 135 -18.23 5.11 -5.42
CA PHE A 135 -18.92 6.40 -5.40
C PHE A 135 -18.82 7.08 -6.78
N PRO A 136 -19.69 8.03 -7.10
CA PRO A 136 -19.67 8.71 -8.40
C PRO A 136 -18.28 9.27 -8.73
N GLY A 137 -17.82 9.02 -9.96
CA GLY A 137 -16.51 9.44 -10.44
C GLY A 137 -15.35 8.52 -10.06
N SER A 138 -15.57 7.46 -9.28
CA SER A 138 -14.49 6.56 -8.84
C SER A 138 -14.30 5.32 -9.72
N THR A 139 -14.82 5.27 -10.95
CA THR A 139 -14.87 4.06 -11.77
C THR A 139 -13.50 3.36 -11.86
N ALA A 140 -12.46 4.06 -12.28
CA ALA A 140 -11.12 3.48 -12.39
C ALA A 140 -10.53 3.14 -11.00
N TYR A 141 -10.68 4.04 -10.04
CA TYR A 141 -10.17 3.86 -8.69
C TYR A 141 -10.84 2.69 -7.97
N ALA A 142 -12.18 2.67 -7.94
CA ALA A 142 -12.93 1.59 -7.31
C ALA A 142 -12.62 0.24 -7.98
N ALA A 143 -12.63 0.15 -9.32
CA ALA A 143 -12.26 -1.06 -10.03
C ALA A 143 -10.87 -1.58 -9.60
N SER A 144 -9.88 -0.67 -9.48
CA SER A 144 -8.54 -1.04 -9.03
C SER A 144 -8.51 -1.55 -7.59
N LYS A 145 -9.28 -0.93 -6.68
CA LYS A 145 -9.29 -1.29 -5.25
C LYS A 145 -10.10 -2.55 -4.96
N PHE A 146 -11.24 -2.77 -5.63
CA PHE A 146 -11.97 -4.05 -5.59
C PHE A 146 -11.09 -5.19 -6.14
N GLY A 147 -10.41 -4.97 -7.27
CA GLY A 147 -9.47 -5.95 -7.83
C GLY A 147 -8.31 -6.25 -6.87
N LEU A 148 -7.74 -5.22 -6.24
CA LEU A 148 -6.66 -5.35 -5.25
C LEU A 148 -7.10 -6.19 -4.04
N ARG A 149 -8.32 -5.95 -3.52
CA ARG A 149 -8.90 -6.76 -2.45
C ARG A 149 -9.04 -8.22 -2.88
N GLY A 150 -9.67 -8.47 -4.06
CA GLY A 150 -9.83 -9.83 -4.57
C GLY A 150 -8.49 -10.56 -4.73
N MET A 151 -7.49 -9.90 -5.29
CA MET A 151 -6.13 -10.43 -5.40
C MET A 151 -5.52 -10.74 -4.02
N HIS A 152 -5.66 -9.83 -3.05
CA HIS A 152 -5.16 -10.03 -1.69
C HIS A 152 -5.79 -11.26 -1.03
N GLU A 153 -7.09 -11.46 -1.17
CA GLU A 153 -7.81 -12.62 -0.63
C GLU A 153 -7.32 -13.94 -1.23
N VAL A 154 -7.04 -13.97 -2.54
CA VAL A 154 -6.47 -15.15 -3.19
C VAL A 154 -5.08 -15.45 -2.68
N ILE A 155 -4.19 -14.43 -2.59
CA ILE A 155 -2.83 -14.60 -2.03
C ILE A 155 -2.91 -15.11 -0.58
N ARG A 156 -3.84 -14.61 0.23
CA ARG A 156 -4.08 -15.09 1.59
C ARG A 156 -4.45 -16.58 1.62
N ALA A 157 -5.33 -17.01 0.72
CA ALA A 157 -5.73 -18.42 0.61
C ALA A 157 -4.57 -19.31 0.16
N GLU A 158 -3.79 -18.87 -0.83
CA GLU A 158 -2.63 -19.62 -1.35
C GLU A 158 -1.47 -19.73 -0.32
N THR A 159 -1.29 -18.72 0.52
CA THR A 159 -0.27 -18.70 1.57
C THR A 159 -0.73 -19.32 2.89
N ALA A 160 -1.99 -19.78 2.98
CA ALA A 160 -2.50 -20.42 4.17
C ALA A 160 -1.61 -21.62 4.59
N ARG A 161 -1.30 -21.71 5.87
CA ARG A 161 -0.42 -22.75 6.45
C ARG A 161 1.07 -22.68 6.05
N SER A 162 1.49 -21.69 5.28
CA SER A 162 2.90 -21.51 4.90
C SER A 162 3.72 -20.75 5.95
N GLY A 163 3.10 -20.24 7.02
CA GLY A 163 3.74 -19.33 7.96
C GLY A 163 3.76 -17.86 7.50
N VAL A 164 3.30 -17.56 6.28
CA VAL A 164 3.17 -16.19 5.78
C VAL A 164 1.85 -15.62 6.22
N ARG A 165 1.89 -14.42 6.83
CA ARG A 165 0.69 -13.67 7.21
C ARG A 165 0.34 -12.65 6.15
N THR A 166 -0.93 -12.31 6.05
CA THR A 166 -1.41 -11.24 5.16
C THR A 166 -2.33 -10.31 5.92
N THR A 167 -2.24 -9.00 5.66
CA THR A 167 -3.13 -7.98 6.24
C THR A 167 -3.59 -7.04 5.15
N LEU A 168 -4.91 -6.88 5.01
CA LEU A 168 -5.50 -5.81 4.21
C LEU A 168 -5.83 -4.63 5.13
N VAL A 169 -5.26 -3.47 4.87
CA VAL A 169 -5.57 -2.23 5.60
C VAL A 169 -6.37 -1.33 4.66
N SER A 170 -7.64 -1.08 4.99
CA SER A 170 -8.59 -0.32 4.16
C SER A 170 -8.95 1.01 4.83
N PRO A 171 -8.16 2.07 4.62
CA PRO A 171 -8.45 3.39 5.17
C PRO A 171 -9.55 4.10 4.38
N GLY A 172 -10.36 4.91 5.09
CA GLY A 172 -11.15 5.98 4.53
C GLY A 172 -10.28 7.21 4.18
N PRO A 173 -10.86 8.42 4.14
CA PRO A 173 -10.10 9.62 3.83
C PRO A 173 -8.94 9.87 4.81
N VAL A 174 -7.72 10.03 4.25
CA VAL A 174 -6.49 10.35 4.98
C VAL A 174 -5.90 11.62 4.39
N ASP A 175 -5.64 12.63 5.21
CA ASP A 175 -5.06 13.90 4.77
C ASP A 175 -3.62 13.69 4.30
N THR A 176 -3.45 13.70 3.00
CA THR A 176 -2.17 13.56 2.29
C THR A 176 -2.25 14.32 0.96
N ASP A 177 -1.11 14.52 0.30
CA ASP A 177 -1.00 15.20 -1.00
C ASP A 177 -1.83 14.51 -2.11
N ILE A 178 -2.36 13.32 -1.89
CA ILE A 178 -3.21 12.61 -2.85
C ILE A 178 -4.51 13.39 -3.17
N TRP A 179 -4.91 14.27 -2.26
CA TRP A 179 -6.10 15.12 -2.38
C TRP A 179 -5.84 16.46 -3.06
N ASP A 180 -4.59 16.86 -3.32
CA ASP A 180 -4.25 18.19 -3.82
C ASP A 180 -4.93 18.51 -5.16
N ALA A 181 -4.97 17.54 -6.08
CA ALA A 181 -5.63 17.71 -7.37
C ALA A 181 -7.17 17.77 -7.29
N ILE A 182 -7.77 17.36 -6.17
CA ILE A 182 -9.21 17.26 -5.97
C ILE A 182 -9.73 18.46 -5.21
N ASP A 183 -8.94 19.00 -4.27
CA ASP A 183 -9.31 20.04 -3.31
C ASP A 183 -10.63 19.72 -2.59
N PRO A 184 -10.62 18.77 -1.63
CA PRO A 184 -11.83 18.30 -0.96
C PRO A 184 -12.49 19.40 -0.12
N ASP A 185 -11.73 20.44 0.27
CA ASP A 185 -12.25 21.55 1.08
C ASP A 185 -13.17 22.48 0.28
N SER A 186 -12.98 22.57 -1.04
CA SER A 186 -13.82 23.37 -1.92
C SER A 186 -15.06 22.63 -2.44
N LYS A 187 -15.08 21.29 -2.36
CA LYS A 187 -16.13 20.47 -2.98
C LYS A 187 -17.15 19.94 -1.95
N PRO A 188 -18.46 20.06 -2.25
CA PRO A 188 -19.49 19.42 -1.41
C PRO A 188 -19.42 17.88 -1.50
N GLY A 189 -19.86 17.21 -0.46
CA GLY A 189 -19.91 15.73 -0.41
C GLY A 189 -18.58 15.05 -0.08
N PHE A 190 -17.46 15.79 -0.02
CA PHE A 190 -16.16 15.24 0.43
C PHE A 190 -15.91 15.53 1.90
N THR A 191 -15.27 14.57 2.58
CA THR A 191 -14.72 14.81 3.92
C THR A 191 -13.67 15.92 3.83
N LYS A 192 -13.82 16.95 4.66
CA LYS A 192 -12.85 18.06 4.70
C LYS A 192 -11.50 17.58 5.27
N ARG A 193 -10.39 18.17 4.84
CA ARG A 193 -9.04 17.76 5.30
C ARG A 193 -8.90 17.75 6.81
N LYS A 194 -9.45 18.75 7.49
CA LYS A 194 -9.45 18.85 8.97
C LYS A 194 -10.13 17.67 9.67
N ASP A 195 -11.05 17.01 8.99
CA ASP A 195 -11.86 15.90 9.49
C ASP A 195 -11.34 14.53 9.01
N MET A 196 -10.30 14.50 8.17
CA MET A 196 -9.66 13.28 7.71
C MET A 196 -8.75 12.68 8.78
N MET A 197 -8.46 11.39 8.66
CA MET A 197 -7.39 10.75 9.42
C MET A 197 -6.03 11.30 8.99
N ARG A 198 -5.01 11.10 9.82
CA ARG A 198 -3.61 11.39 9.49
C ARG A 198 -2.93 10.14 8.93
N ALA A 199 -1.86 10.32 8.17
CA ALA A 199 -1.04 9.23 7.67
C ALA A 199 -0.52 8.32 8.82
N ASP A 200 -0.21 8.92 9.97
CA ASP A 200 0.24 8.21 11.18
C ASP A 200 -0.82 7.28 11.77
N ASP A 201 -2.12 7.56 11.57
CA ASP A 201 -3.19 6.67 12.04
C ASP A 201 -3.14 5.34 11.29
N VAL A 202 -2.89 5.40 9.97
CA VAL A 202 -2.72 4.20 9.13
C VAL A 202 -1.40 3.50 9.46
N ALA A 203 -0.32 4.27 9.68
CA ALA A 203 0.97 3.71 10.05
C ALA A 203 0.92 2.93 11.36
N ARG A 204 0.21 3.44 12.39
CA ARG A 204 -0.02 2.70 13.66
C ARG A 204 -0.78 1.39 13.44
N ALA A 205 -1.77 1.37 12.56
CA ALA A 205 -2.50 0.15 12.23
C ALA A 205 -1.61 -0.90 11.55
N VAL A 206 -0.74 -0.46 10.62
CA VAL A 206 0.24 -1.34 9.99
C VAL A 206 1.21 -1.90 11.03
N VAL A 207 1.80 -1.04 11.88
CA VAL A 207 2.71 -1.48 12.94
C VAL A 207 2.01 -2.46 13.88
N TYR A 208 0.78 -2.17 14.30
CA TYR A 208 0.00 -3.09 15.12
C TYR A 208 -0.11 -4.48 14.47
N ALA A 209 -0.47 -4.55 13.18
CA ALA A 209 -0.64 -5.82 12.49
C ALA A 209 0.67 -6.63 12.42
N VAL A 210 1.79 -5.97 12.08
CA VAL A 210 3.05 -6.67 11.81
C VAL A 210 3.82 -7.04 13.08
N THR A 211 3.52 -6.40 14.20
CA THR A 211 4.16 -6.68 15.51
C THR A 211 3.44 -7.72 16.35
N GLN A 212 2.31 -8.25 15.90
CA GLN A 212 1.64 -9.34 16.60
C GLN A 212 2.51 -10.59 16.66
N PRO A 213 2.34 -11.46 17.68
CA PRO A 213 3.00 -12.77 17.75
C PRO A 213 2.80 -13.57 16.46
N GLU A 214 3.75 -14.40 16.08
CA GLU A 214 3.75 -15.11 14.79
C GLU A 214 2.53 -16.00 14.56
N HIS A 215 1.93 -16.53 15.63
CA HIS A 215 0.70 -17.34 15.56
C HIS A 215 -0.57 -16.51 15.42
N VAL A 216 -0.49 -15.16 15.45
CA VAL A 216 -1.63 -14.25 15.31
C VAL A 216 -1.56 -13.57 13.96
N ALA A 217 -2.60 -13.73 13.15
CA ALA A 217 -2.77 -13.01 11.90
C ALA A 217 -3.92 -11.99 12.04
N VAL A 218 -3.59 -10.70 11.95
CA VAL A 218 -4.58 -9.63 11.75
C VAL A 218 -4.89 -9.58 10.27
N THR A 219 -6.00 -10.16 9.85
CA THR A 219 -6.28 -10.36 8.42
C THR A 219 -6.80 -9.09 7.75
N GLU A 220 -7.50 -8.25 8.49
CA GLU A 220 -8.09 -7.01 7.96
C GLU A 220 -8.17 -5.93 9.05
N ILE A 221 -7.90 -4.68 8.65
CA ILE A 221 -8.12 -3.49 9.47
C ILE A 221 -8.81 -2.43 8.61
N ARG A 222 -9.99 -2.01 9.01
CA ARG A 222 -10.69 -0.88 8.40
C ARG A 222 -10.64 0.32 9.33
N LEU A 223 -10.21 1.46 8.80
CA LEU A 223 -10.06 2.72 9.53
C LEU A 223 -10.91 3.80 8.87
N LEU A 224 -11.70 4.50 9.64
CA LEU A 224 -12.53 5.61 9.17
C LEU A 224 -12.39 6.81 10.10
N PRO A 225 -12.46 8.04 9.59
CA PRO A 225 -12.70 9.20 10.44
C PRO A 225 -14.02 9.02 11.20
N THR A 226 -14.08 9.47 12.43
CA THR A 226 -15.30 9.33 13.27
C THR A 226 -16.53 10.05 12.69
N VAL A 227 -16.27 11.07 11.87
CA VAL A 227 -17.32 11.86 11.19
C VAL A 227 -17.62 11.35 9.76
N TYR A 228 -16.99 10.25 9.35
CA TYR A 228 -17.19 9.72 7.99
C TYR A 228 -18.60 9.17 7.81
N SER A 229 -19.31 9.68 6.80
CA SER A 229 -20.58 9.09 6.33
C SER A 229 -20.40 8.53 4.92
N PRO A 230 -20.65 7.24 4.67
CA PRO A 230 -20.58 6.67 3.34
C PRO A 230 -21.75 7.11 2.43
N ARG A 231 -22.70 7.86 2.98
CA ARG A 231 -23.84 8.45 2.27
C ARG A 231 -23.74 9.97 2.39
N GLY A 232 -22.92 10.55 1.53
CA GLY A 232 -22.98 11.97 1.23
C GLY A 232 -24.17 12.27 0.33
#